data_431143d49b57ea73393b176800cc06f7
#
_entry.id   431143d49b57ea73393b176800cc06f7
#
_cell.length_a   1.000
_cell.length_b   1.000
_cell.length_c   1.000
_cell.angle_alpha   90.00
_cell.angle_beta   90.00
_cell.angle_gamma   90.00
#
_symmetry.space_group_name_H-M   'P 1'
#
loop_
_entity.id
_entity.type
_entity.pdbx_description
1 polymer ?
#
loop_
_entity_poly.entity_id
_entity_poly.type
_entity_poly.pdbx_seq_one_letter_code
_entity_poly.pdbx_strand_id
1 'polypeptide(L)'
;MRKTETKIKLKSNNGITLIALVITIIVLLILAGVAISMLSGENGILNQAAEAKTQTEKKSTLEQVQLAAMDALMRGSDLTSIETDTNLSDALTSQGLKDAEVDGEAATGYTVTVKDKTYKVASDGTVVENSIVTDITAANYGDYIKGYKDLADITGTDKDWQVFYNDGKNVWIIASDYVKVANGTAGMTTSDYYAWWDSEPNYGKTYKNGNCAAALADSANWEAYLDKSLATEAMGGPTVEMFAKSYNAKYPTGTNGVIDYQIKTTASNEGYQVRWLKDDAGTWDYSISGVTDTASNGMYIKTEIPDDTGRAYAYWLASPSADGSNSVMYVRCNGYVDSYTFSGHGYGVRPVVCLKSDVQVTSTTTDGVTTWDIQKN
;
A
#
# COMPACT_ATOMS: atom_id res chain seq x y z
N MET A 1 59.08 64.11 37.32
CA MET A 1 57.67 63.86 37.07
C MET A 1 57.53 62.95 35.88
N ARG A 2 57.21 61.65 36.05
CA ARG A 2 56.93 60.68 34.95
C ARG A 2 55.44 60.62 34.73
N LYS A 3 54.97 61.00 33.56
CA LYS A 3 53.58 60.81 33.14
C LYS A 3 53.38 59.37 32.72
N THR A 4 52.46 58.66 33.39
CA THR A 4 52.04 57.32 33.09
C THR A 4 50.91 57.44 32.07
N GLU A 5 51.14 57.05 30.81
CA GLU A 5 50.07 56.93 29.80
C GLU A 5 49.34 55.61 29.99
N THR A 6 48.08 55.68 30.34
CA THR A 6 47.18 54.51 30.43
C THR A 6 46.62 54.21 29.03
N LYS A 7 47.16 53.17 28.40
CA LYS A 7 46.58 52.64 27.12
C LYS A 7 45.27 51.92 27.40
N ILE A 8 44.18 52.52 27.01
CA ILE A 8 42.86 51.85 26.99
C ILE A 8 42.86 50.87 25.81
N LYS A 9 42.88 49.56 26.12
CA LYS A 9 42.62 48.49 25.12
C LYS A 9 41.14 48.48 24.78
N LEU A 10 40.78 49.01 23.62
CA LEU A 10 39.48 48.79 23.04
C LEU A 10 39.35 47.30 22.71
N LYS A 11 38.42 46.63 23.38
CA LYS A 11 37.99 45.29 22.99
C LYS A 11 37.33 45.36 21.64
N SER A 12 37.94 44.74 20.63
CA SER A 12 37.30 44.53 19.31
C SER A 12 36.09 43.65 19.51
N ASN A 13 34.92 44.21 19.44
CA ASN A 13 33.69 43.46 19.26
C ASN A 13 33.67 42.94 17.81
N ASN A 14 34.06 41.70 17.60
CA ASN A 14 33.86 41.01 16.36
C ASN A 14 32.35 40.81 16.18
N GLY A 15 31.70 41.81 15.58
CA GLY A 15 30.28 41.67 15.17
C GLY A 15 30.16 40.54 14.17
N ILE A 16 29.11 39.77 14.28
CA ILE A 16 28.73 38.77 13.27
C ILE A 16 28.63 39.51 11.95
N THR A 17 29.38 39.05 10.94
CA THR A 17 29.31 39.66 9.60
C THR A 17 27.90 39.45 9.05
N LEU A 18 27.41 40.43 8.26
CA LEU A 18 26.08 40.39 7.64
C LEU A 18 25.88 39.07 6.85
N ILE A 19 26.94 38.57 6.21
CA ILE A 19 26.94 37.30 5.50
C ILE A 19 26.69 36.11 6.47
N ALA A 20 27.39 36.09 7.61
CA ALA A 20 27.17 35.02 8.60
C ALA A 20 25.75 35.05 9.15
N LEU A 21 25.17 36.20 9.40
CA LEU A 21 23.78 36.35 9.85
C LEU A 21 22.81 35.83 8.77
N VAL A 22 23.00 36.19 7.50
CA VAL A 22 22.15 35.72 6.41
C VAL A 22 22.22 34.21 6.26
N ILE A 23 23.42 33.62 6.28
CA ILE A 23 23.59 32.14 6.20
C ILE A 23 22.91 31.47 7.39
N THR A 24 23.03 31.99 8.60
CA THR A 24 22.37 31.43 9.78
C THR A 24 20.84 31.43 9.65
N ILE A 25 20.27 32.54 9.14
CA ILE A 25 18.81 32.62 8.89
C ILE A 25 18.38 31.63 7.85
N ILE A 26 19.11 31.49 6.73
CA ILE A 26 18.78 30.51 5.68
C ILE A 26 18.83 29.08 6.24
N VAL A 27 19.86 28.72 6.96
CA VAL A 27 20.00 27.39 7.60
C VAL A 27 18.85 27.12 8.58
N LEU A 28 18.49 28.11 9.42
CA LEU A 28 17.36 27.98 10.34
C LEU A 28 16.02 27.82 9.60
N LEU A 29 15.81 28.52 8.50
CA LEU A 29 14.59 28.38 7.68
C LEU A 29 14.51 26.98 7.02
N ILE A 30 15.65 26.48 6.51
CA ILE A 30 15.71 25.12 5.94
C ILE A 30 15.41 24.08 7.02
N LEU A 31 16.07 24.17 8.18
CA LEU A 31 15.84 23.24 9.30
C LEU A 31 14.41 23.31 9.81
N ALA A 32 13.83 24.52 9.94
CA ALA A 32 12.43 24.69 10.31
C ALA A 32 11.49 24.08 9.27
N GLY A 33 11.76 24.30 7.98
CA GLY A 33 10.98 23.72 6.88
C GLY A 33 11.01 22.19 6.88
N VAL A 34 12.18 21.59 7.07
CA VAL A 34 12.33 20.13 7.18
C VAL A 34 11.62 19.59 8.43
N ALA A 35 11.80 20.25 9.58
CA ALA A 35 11.15 19.84 10.83
C ALA A 35 9.61 19.91 10.73
N ILE A 36 9.05 20.95 10.11
CA ILE A 36 7.61 21.07 9.87
C ILE A 36 7.12 19.99 8.90
N SER A 37 7.88 19.73 7.83
CA SER A 37 7.54 18.68 6.86
C SER A 37 7.54 17.30 7.48
N MET A 38 8.47 16.99 8.37
CA MET A 38 8.51 15.73 9.13
C MET A 38 7.36 15.58 10.13
N LEU A 39 6.88 16.69 10.70
CA LEU A 39 5.79 16.65 11.68
C LEU A 39 4.40 16.62 11.05
N SER A 40 4.19 17.36 9.96
CA SER A 40 2.87 17.63 9.38
C SER A 40 2.74 17.27 7.90
N GLY A 41 3.77 16.64 7.28
CA GLY A 41 3.65 16.07 5.94
C GLY A 41 2.70 14.87 5.90
N GLU A 42 2.29 14.42 4.71
CA GLU A 42 1.40 13.24 4.54
C GLU A 42 1.90 11.99 5.30
N ASN A 43 3.22 11.84 5.43
CA ASN A 43 3.87 10.81 6.26
C ASN A 43 4.38 11.35 7.61
N GLY A 44 3.86 12.48 8.07
CA GLY A 44 4.30 13.11 9.31
C GLY A 44 3.90 12.30 10.55
N ILE A 45 4.74 12.38 11.59
CA ILE A 45 4.53 11.66 12.87
C ILE A 45 3.14 11.96 13.47
N LEU A 46 2.62 13.16 13.28
CA LEU A 46 1.28 13.54 13.75
C LEU A 46 0.17 12.78 13.02
N ASN A 47 0.30 12.59 11.71
CA ASN A 47 -0.68 11.83 10.93
C ASN A 47 -0.60 10.34 11.28
N GLN A 48 0.60 9.78 11.40
CA GLN A 48 0.78 8.40 11.85
C GLN A 48 0.24 8.17 13.26
N ALA A 49 0.43 9.12 14.17
CA ALA A 49 -0.13 9.03 15.53
C ALA A 49 -1.67 9.13 15.53
N ALA A 50 -2.23 9.98 14.67
CA ALA A 50 -3.68 10.10 14.50
C ALA A 50 -4.29 8.82 13.90
N GLU A 51 -3.64 8.24 12.88
CA GLU A 51 -4.05 6.97 12.29
C GLU A 51 -3.94 5.82 13.28
N ALA A 52 -2.82 5.71 14.01
CA ALA A 52 -2.62 4.68 15.03
C ALA A 52 -3.68 4.81 16.16
N LYS A 53 -4.01 6.04 16.58
CA LYS A 53 -5.08 6.29 17.54
C LYS A 53 -6.43 5.83 17.00
N THR A 54 -6.77 6.22 15.78
CA THR A 54 -8.02 5.82 15.11
C THR A 54 -8.11 4.30 14.97
N GLN A 55 -7.04 3.63 14.57
CA GLN A 55 -7.00 2.16 14.48
C GLN A 55 -7.15 1.50 15.86
N THR A 56 -6.53 2.07 16.89
CA THR A 56 -6.66 1.54 18.26
C THR A 56 -8.10 1.70 18.78
N GLU A 57 -8.71 2.85 18.55
CA GLU A 57 -10.11 3.09 18.91
C GLU A 57 -11.07 2.16 18.13
N LYS A 58 -10.81 1.92 16.84
CA LYS A 58 -11.55 0.97 16.01
C LYS A 58 -11.50 -0.43 16.59
N LYS A 59 -10.30 -0.96 16.84
CA LYS A 59 -10.09 -2.29 17.41
C LYS A 59 -10.76 -2.42 18.80
N SER A 60 -10.64 -1.40 19.64
CA SER A 60 -11.25 -1.40 20.97
C SER A 60 -12.78 -1.46 20.89
N THR A 61 -13.43 -0.72 19.99
CA THR A 61 -14.89 -0.75 19.84
C THR A 61 -15.39 -2.08 19.31
N LEU A 62 -14.71 -2.66 18.29
CA LEU A 62 -15.05 -3.98 17.76
C LEU A 62 -14.95 -5.05 18.86
N GLU A 63 -13.84 -5.05 19.62
CA GLU A 63 -13.65 -5.96 20.74
C GLU A 63 -14.74 -5.84 21.81
N GLN A 64 -15.16 -4.62 22.14
CA GLN A 64 -16.26 -4.38 23.06
C GLN A 64 -17.60 -4.93 22.52
N VAL A 65 -17.89 -4.78 21.22
CA VAL A 65 -19.08 -5.35 20.59
C VAL A 65 -19.01 -6.87 20.57
N GLN A 66 -17.85 -7.46 20.31
CA GLN A 66 -17.65 -8.91 20.37
C GLN A 66 -17.87 -9.47 21.77
N LEU A 67 -17.31 -8.82 22.79
CA LEU A 67 -17.54 -9.21 24.18
C LEU A 67 -19.01 -9.06 24.59
N ALA A 68 -19.69 -8.01 24.12
CA ALA A 68 -21.12 -7.83 24.35
C ALA A 68 -21.95 -8.91 23.67
N ALA A 69 -21.61 -9.31 22.45
CA ALA A 69 -22.29 -10.40 21.76
C ALA A 69 -22.15 -11.73 22.52
N MET A 70 -20.96 -12.03 23.05
CA MET A 70 -20.73 -13.20 23.90
C MET A 70 -21.51 -13.12 25.23
N ASP A 71 -21.55 -11.95 25.86
CA ASP A 71 -22.34 -11.73 27.08
C ASP A 71 -23.86 -11.88 26.81
N ALA A 72 -24.33 -11.37 25.66
CA ALA A 72 -25.73 -11.52 25.26
C ALA A 72 -26.13 -12.98 25.02
N LEU A 73 -25.24 -13.81 24.45
CA LEU A 73 -25.44 -15.27 24.34
C LEU A 73 -25.60 -15.91 25.72
N MET A 74 -24.79 -15.52 26.69
CA MET A 74 -24.84 -16.07 28.05
C MET A 74 -26.08 -15.64 28.83
N ARG A 75 -26.79 -14.59 28.40
CA ARG A 75 -28.05 -14.10 29.01
C ARG A 75 -29.28 -14.83 28.49
N GLY A 76 -29.16 -15.52 27.37
CA GLY A 76 -30.24 -16.35 26.80
C GLY A 76 -30.51 -17.61 27.55
N SER A 77 -31.63 -18.25 27.25
CA SER A 77 -32.02 -19.54 27.82
C SER A 77 -31.22 -20.71 27.23
N ASP A 78 -30.73 -20.56 26.03
CA ASP A 78 -29.77 -21.47 25.42
C ASP A 78 -28.52 -20.67 24.99
N LEU A 79 -27.35 -21.27 25.10
CA LEU A 79 -26.06 -20.65 24.80
C LEU A 79 -25.72 -20.64 23.29
N THR A 80 -26.69 -20.91 22.43
CA THR A 80 -26.49 -21.08 21.00
C THR A 80 -26.93 -19.88 20.19
N SER A 81 -27.77 -19.01 20.77
CA SER A 81 -28.28 -17.81 20.07
C SER A 81 -28.58 -16.62 20.99
N ILE A 82 -28.36 -15.42 20.47
CA ILE A 82 -28.83 -14.18 21.08
C ILE A 82 -30.35 -14.11 20.85
N GLU A 83 -31.12 -14.21 21.93
CA GLU A 83 -32.58 -14.35 21.83
C GLU A 83 -33.31 -13.05 21.57
N THR A 84 -32.80 -11.93 22.12
CA THR A 84 -33.47 -10.62 22.05
C THR A 84 -32.48 -9.48 21.83
N ASP A 85 -32.97 -8.39 21.21
CA ASP A 85 -32.28 -7.10 21.10
C ASP A 85 -31.93 -6.53 22.47
N THR A 86 -32.81 -6.72 23.46
CA THR A 86 -32.62 -6.28 24.84
C THR A 86 -31.40 -6.95 25.48
N ASN A 87 -31.22 -8.25 25.29
CA ASN A 87 -30.03 -8.97 25.80
C ASN A 87 -28.73 -8.37 25.22
N LEU A 88 -28.73 -8.05 23.94
CA LEU A 88 -27.58 -7.46 23.27
C LEU A 88 -27.36 -5.99 23.70
N SER A 89 -28.42 -5.21 23.83
CA SER A 89 -28.36 -3.81 24.28
C SER A 89 -27.84 -3.69 25.71
N ASP A 90 -28.34 -4.53 26.63
CA ASP A 90 -27.86 -4.57 28.01
C ASP A 90 -26.39 -5.02 28.11
N ALA A 91 -25.98 -5.97 27.26
CA ALA A 91 -24.59 -6.41 27.18
C ALA A 91 -23.68 -5.31 26.66
N LEU A 92 -24.08 -4.57 25.62
CA LEU A 92 -23.35 -3.42 25.08
C LEU A 92 -23.17 -2.33 26.14
N THR A 93 -24.24 -2.03 26.90
CA THR A 93 -24.18 -1.10 28.02
C THR A 93 -23.18 -1.54 29.09
N SER A 94 -23.14 -2.85 29.39
CA SER A 94 -22.20 -3.44 30.36
C SER A 94 -20.74 -3.30 29.89
N GLN A 95 -20.48 -3.33 28.58
CA GLN A 95 -19.16 -3.10 27.98
C GLN A 95 -18.81 -1.61 27.79
N GLY A 96 -19.66 -0.70 28.30
CA GLY A 96 -19.43 0.75 28.24
C GLY A 96 -19.95 1.44 26.97
N LEU A 97 -20.60 0.72 26.09
CA LEU A 97 -21.19 1.24 24.84
C LEU A 97 -22.66 1.70 25.08
N LYS A 98 -22.83 2.69 25.93
CA LYS A 98 -24.17 3.14 26.39
C LYS A 98 -25.01 3.80 25.30
N ASP A 99 -24.36 4.37 24.29
CA ASP A 99 -25.03 5.07 23.19
C ASP A 99 -25.14 4.15 21.94
N ALA A 100 -24.97 2.86 22.11
CA ALA A 100 -25.14 1.89 21.03
C ALA A 100 -26.62 1.68 20.73
N GLU A 101 -26.98 1.76 19.47
CA GLU A 101 -28.32 1.43 18.97
C GLU A 101 -28.31 0.01 18.44
N VAL A 102 -29.35 -0.76 18.79
CA VAL A 102 -29.54 -2.15 18.34
C VAL A 102 -30.84 -2.22 17.56
N ASP A 103 -30.78 -2.78 16.35
CA ASP A 103 -31.92 -3.08 15.49
C ASP A 103 -31.82 -4.51 14.95
N GLY A 104 -32.93 -5.18 14.77
CA GLY A 104 -32.98 -6.55 14.24
C GLY A 104 -33.61 -7.56 15.19
N GLU A 105 -33.55 -8.81 14.80
CA GLU A 105 -34.14 -9.93 15.55
C GLU A 105 -33.32 -11.21 15.41
N ALA A 106 -33.50 -12.19 16.29
CA ALA A 106 -32.73 -13.43 16.32
C ALA A 106 -32.73 -14.18 14.97
N ALA A 107 -33.83 -14.14 14.21
CA ALA A 107 -33.96 -14.86 12.94
C ALA A 107 -33.09 -14.27 11.80
N THR A 108 -32.86 -12.96 11.83
CA THR A 108 -32.14 -12.23 10.77
C THR A 108 -30.79 -11.67 11.24
N GLY A 109 -30.51 -11.78 12.54
CA GLY A 109 -29.35 -11.13 13.18
C GLY A 109 -29.64 -9.69 13.55
N TYR A 110 -28.67 -9.08 14.22
CA TYR A 110 -28.78 -7.73 14.77
C TYR A 110 -27.84 -6.77 14.06
N THR A 111 -28.23 -5.52 14.00
CA THR A 111 -27.39 -4.39 13.58
C THR A 111 -27.12 -3.53 14.81
N VAL A 112 -25.85 -3.37 15.18
CA VAL A 112 -25.41 -2.54 16.29
C VAL A 112 -24.72 -1.30 15.73
N THR A 113 -25.25 -0.12 16.01
CA THR A 113 -24.63 1.15 15.60
C THR A 113 -23.99 1.80 16.83
N VAL A 114 -22.69 2.08 16.74
CA VAL A 114 -21.90 2.77 17.77
C VAL A 114 -21.26 3.99 17.13
N LYS A 115 -21.74 5.18 17.46
CA LYS A 115 -21.34 6.45 16.84
C LYS A 115 -21.56 6.42 15.31
N ASP A 116 -20.47 6.39 14.55
CA ASP A 116 -20.42 6.39 13.09
C ASP A 116 -20.19 5.00 12.48
N LYS A 117 -20.27 3.95 13.29
CA LYS A 117 -19.95 2.58 12.88
C LYS A 117 -21.11 1.64 13.11
N THR A 118 -21.27 0.73 12.19
CA THR A 118 -22.31 -0.29 12.23
C THR A 118 -21.66 -1.68 12.25
N TYR A 119 -22.15 -2.54 13.10
CA TYR A 119 -21.72 -3.92 13.26
C TYR A 119 -22.90 -4.84 12.98
N LYS A 120 -22.69 -5.89 12.19
CA LYS A 120 -23.64 -6.99 12.07
C LYS A 120 -23.28 -8.02 13.12
N VAL A 121 -24.26 -8.36 13.95
CA VAL A 121 -24.14 -9.39 14.99
C VAL A 121 -25.10 -10.50 14.62
N ALA A 122 -24.56 -11.64 14.22
CA ALA A 122 -25.37 -12.81 13.95
C ALA A 122 -25.95 -13.39 15.26
N SER A 123 -27.02 -14.16 15.16
CA SER A 123 -27.63 -14.78 16.35
C SER A 123 -26.67 -15.66 17.12
N ASP A 124 -25.70 -16.28 16.48
CA ASP A 124 -24.64 -17.11 17.09
C ASP A 124 -23.54 -16.29 17.79
N GLY A 125 -23.67 -14.98 17.87
CA GLY A 125 -22.68 -14.08 18.46
C GLY A 125 -21.51 -13.69 17.56
N THR A 126 -21.50 -14.12 16.31
CA THR A 126 -20.50 -13.67 15.34
C THR A 126 -20.70 -12.22 15.04
N VAL A 127 -19.62 -11.41 15.16
CA VAL A 127 -19.66 -9.96 14.95
C VAL A 127 -18.82 -9.62 13.72
N VAL A 128 -19.44 -8.89 12.80
CA VAL A 128 -18.79 -8.34 11.60
C VAL A 128 -18.98 -6.82 11.60
N GLU A 129 -17.89 -6.07 11.55
CA GLU A 129 -17.98 -4.61 11.39
C GLU A 129 -18.51 -4.31 9.98
N ASN A 130 -19.68 -3.69 9.91
CA ASN A 130 -20.27 -3.24 8.66
C ASN A 130 -19.99 -1.73 8.55
N SER A 131 -19.00 -1.36 7.78
CA SER A 131 -18.63 0.05 7.61
C SER A 131 -19.69 0.80 6.80
N ILE A 132 -19.83 2.08 7.13
CA ILE A 132 -20.58 3.06 6.37
C ILE A 132 -20.05 3.06 4.92
N VAL A 133 -20.95 3.30 3.96
CA VAL A 133 -20.54 3.57 2.58
C VAL A 133 -19.61 4.77 2.56
N THR A 134 -18.44 4.62 2.04
CA THR A 134 -17.41 5.66 1.94
C THR A 134 -16.70 5.58 0.61
N ASP A 135 -15.91 6.59 0.29
CA ASP A 135 -15.09 6.57 -0.91
C ASP A 135 -13.94 5.58 -0.77
N ILE A 136 -13.54 4.98 -1.88
CA ILE A 136 -12.44 3.98 -1.92
C ILE A 136 -11.12 4.54 -1.37
N THR A 137 -10.94 5.85 -1.36
CA THR A 137 -9.76 6.52 -0.80
C THR A 137 -9.55 6.26 0.70
N ALA A 138 -10.56 5.75 1.40
CA ALA A 138 -10.45 5.32 2.79
C ALA A 138 -9.72 3.96 2.96
N ALA A 139 -9.48 3.21 1.88
CA ALA A 139 -8.88 1.88 1.94
C ALA A 139 -7.36 1.95 2.23
N ASN A 140 -6.87 1.00 3.03
CA ASN A 140 -5.47 0.92 3.41
C ASN A 140 -4.68 -0.06 2.52
N TYR A 141 -3.36 0.10 2.51
CA TYR A 141 -2.47 -0.80 1.78
C TYR A 141 -2.61 -2.25 2.24
N GLY A 142 -2.85 -3.13 1.27
CA GLY A 142 -3.02 -4.56 1.49
C GLY A 142 -4.44 -5.01 1.80
N ASP A 143 -5.38 -4.08 1.97
CA ASP A 143 -6.80 -4.42 2.07
C ASP A 143 -7.29 -5.07 0.77
N TYR A 144 -8.20 -6.04 0.88
CA TYR A 144 -8.79 -6.66 -0.30
C TYR A 144 -9.93 -5.82 -0.88
N ILE A 145 -10.09 -5.90 -2.20
CA ILE A 145 -11.17 -5.27 -2.94
C ILE A 145 -12.06 -6.35 -3.55
N LYS A 146 -13.33 -6.32 -3.20
CA LYS A 146 -14.38 -7.17 -3.74
C LYS A 146 -15.28 -6.40 -4.70
N GLY A 147 -15.86 -7.12 -5.66
CA GLY A 147 -16.85 -6.53 -6.58
C GLY A 147 -16.24 -5.73 -7.73
N TYR A 148 -14.90 -5.70 -7.88
CA TYR A 148 -14.27 -5.14 -9.07
C TYR A 148 -14.42 -6.13 -10.24
N LYS A 149 -13.43 -6.80 -10.64
CA LYS A 149 -13.42 -7.72 -11.77
C LYS A 149 -12.80 -9.03 -11.34
N ASP A 150 -13.51 -10.12 -11.56
CA ASP A 150 -12.98 -11.45 -11.24
C ASP A 150 -11.81 -11.80 -12.15
N LEU A 151 -10.77 -12.38 -11.57
CA LEU A 151 -9.61 -12.88 -12.28
C LEU A 151 -9.69 -14.41 -12.35
N ALA A 152 -9.91 -14.93 -13.56
CA ALA A 152 -10.16 -16.35 -13.79
C ALA A 152 -9.03 -17.28 -13.28
N ASP A 153 -7.82 -16.75 -13.17
CA ASP A 153 -6.62 -17.49 -12.77
C ASP A 153 -6.38 -17.46 -11.26
N ILE A 154 -7.09 -16.61 -10.53
CA ILE A 154 -6.97 -16.49 -9.09
C ILE A 154 -8.09 -17.27 -8.43
N THR A 155 -7.73 -18.34 -7.75
CA THR A 155 -8.68 -19.17 -7.03
C THR A 155 -8.89 -18.61 -5.62
N GLY A 156 -10.05 -18.09 -5.38
CA GLY A 156 -10.43 -17.58 -4.07
C GLY A 156 -11.46 -16.47 -4.21
N THR A 157 -12.65 -16.72 -3.76
CA THR A 157 -13.72 -15.75 -3.79
C THR A 157 -13.33 -14.48 -3.05
N ASP A 158 -13.53 -13.32 -3.69
CA ASP A 158 -13.45 -12.00 -3.08
C ASP A 158 -12.02 -11.51 -2.71
N LYS A 159 -10.96 -12.16 -3.22
CA LYS A 159 -9.56 -11.83 -2.91
C LYS A 159 -8.68 -11.61 -4.14
N ASP A 160 -9.29 -11.28 -5.27
CA ASP A 160 -8.57 -11.13 -6.54
C ASP A 160 -7.72 -9.87 -6.59
N TRP A 161 -8.10 -8.84 -5.83
CA TRP A 161 -7.47 -7.54 -5.85
C TRP A 161 -7.13 -7.05 -4.46
N GLN A 162 -6.00 -6.32 -4.35
CA GLN A 162 -5.54 -5.68 -3.12
C GLN A 162 -5.19 -4.23 -3.36
N VAL A 163 -5.46 -3.36 -2.40
CA VAL A 163 -5.00 -1.97 -2.43
C VAL A 163 -3.48 -1.95 -2.39
N PHE A 164 -2.89 -1.50 -3.48
CA PHE A 164 -1.43 -1.46 -3.63
C PHE A 164 -0.85 -0.08 -3.35
N TYR A 165 -1.50 0.97 -3.84
CA TYR A 165 -1.06 2.35 -3.65
C TYR A 165 -2.27 3.26 -3.50
N ASN A 166 -2.23 4.14 -2.51
CA ASN A 166 -3.28 5.10 -2.23
C ASN A 166 -2.63 6.41 -1.75
N ASP A 167 -2.80 7.48 -2.51
CA ASP A 167 -2.32 8.82 -2.19
C ASP A 167 -3.45 9.78 -1.76
N GLY A 168 -4.61 9.23 -1.45
CA GLY A 168 -5.82 9.98 -1.11
C GLY A 168 -6.60 10.52 -2.31
N LYS A 169 -6.04 10.39 -3.51
CA LYS A 169 -6.65 10.83 -4.77
C LYS A 169 -6.72 9.70 -5.80
N ASN A 170 -5.65 8.94 -5.90
CA ASN A 170 -5.55 7.79 -6.80
C ASN A 170 -5.41 6.52 -5.96
N VAL A 171 -6.31 5.57 -6.17
CA VAL A 171 -6.26 4.27 -5.51
C VAL A 171 -5.93 3.23 -6.56
N TRP A 172 -4.74 2.68 -6.47
CA TRP A 172 -4.28 1.61 -7.32
C TRP A 172 -4.43 0.27 -6.62
N ILE A 173 -5.10 -0.64 -7.26
CA ILE A 173 -5.23 -2.02 -6.83
C ILE A 173 -4.35 -2.91 -7.69
N ILE A 174 -3.79 -3.95 -7.10
CA ILE A 174 -2.95 -4.96 -7.78
C ILE A 174 -3.65 -6.31 -7.76
N ALA A 175 -3.52 -7.07 -8.82
CA ALA A 175 -3.93 -8.46 -8.82
C ALA A 175 -3.23 -9.20 -7.66
N SER A 176 -3.98 -9.90 -6.84
CA SER A 176 -3.44 -10.56 -5.63
C SER A 176 -2.51 -11.72 -5.96
N ASP A 177 -2.56 -12.22 -7.19
CA ASP A 177 -1.66 -13.23 -7.72
C ASP A 177 -1.29 -12.96 -9.18
N TYR A 178 -0.44 -13.80 -9.76
CA TYR A 178 -0.11 -13.75 -11.18
C TYR A 178 -1.32 -14.10 -12.03
N VAL A 179 -1.41 -13.47 -13.19
CA VAL A 179 -2.44 -13.76 -14.17
C VAL A 179 -1.82 -14.41 -15.41
N LYS A 180 -2.60 -15.26 -16.08
CA LYS A 180 -2.23 -15.79 -17.41
C LYS A 180 -2.54 -14.75 -18.46
N VAL A 181 -1.53 -14.24 -19.08
CA VAL A 181 -1.65 -13.23 -20.13
C VAL A 181 -1.76 -13.91 -21.47
N ALA A 182 -2.70 -13.46 -22.29
CA ALA A 182 -2.82 -13.97 -23.65
C ALA A 182 -1.55 -13.69 -24.47
N ASN A 183 -1.11 -14.66 -25.25
CA ASN A 183 0.06 -14.48 -26.11
C ASN A 183 -0.13 -13.31 -27.07
N GLY A 184 0.88 -12.46 -27.18
CA GLY A 184 0.85 -11.24 -27.98
C GLY A 184 0.39 -9.99 -27.20
N THR A 185 -0.17 -10.11 -25.99
CA THR A 185 -0.49 -8.94 -25.15
C THR A 185 0.77 -8.14 -24.88
N ALA A 186 0.75 -6.84 -25.07
CA ALA A 186 1.91 -5.96 -24.92
C ALA A 186 3.14 -6.41 -25.75
N GLY A 187 2.96 -7.21 -26.79
CA GLY A 187 4.02 -7.80 -27.59
C GLY A 187 4.77 -8.94 -26.90
N MET A 188 4.24 -9.48 -25.81
CA MET A 188 4.85 -10.56 -25.05
C MET A 188 4.58 -11.93 -25.67
N THR A 189 5.55 -12.82 -25.57
CA THR A 189 5.40 -14.26 -25.68
C THR A 189 5.07 -14.81 -24.29
N THR A 190 4.13 -15.73 -24.20
CA THR A 190 3.64 -16.23 -22.91
C THR A 190 3.66 -17.76 -22.87
N SER A 191 3.90 -18.30 -21.70
CA SER A 191 3.75 -19.72 -21.39
C SER A 191 3.24 -19.83 -19.97
N ASP A 192 2.02 -20.29 -19.81
CA ASP A 192 1.31 -20.38 -18.52
C ASP A 192 1.29 -19.01 -17.79
N TYR A 193 1.92 -18.90 -16.63
CA TYR A 193 1.99 -17.62 -15.87
C TYR A 193 3.21 -16.78 -16.22
N TYR A 194 4.02 -17.18 -17.20
CA TYR A 194 5.24 -16.48 -17.60
C TYR A 194 5.02 -15.66 -18.85
N ALA A 195 5.61 -14.48 -18.87
CA ALA A 195 5.62 -13.57 -19.99
C ALA A 195 7.01 -12.95 -20.19
N TRP A 196 7.44 -12.86 -21.45
CA TRP A 196 8.71 -12.26 -21.86
C TRP A 196 8.57 -11.65 -23.26
N TRP A 197 9.59 -10.97 -23.73
CA TRP A 197 9.62 -10.46 -25.10
C TRP A 197 10.72 -11.18 -25.89
N ASP A 198 10.38 -11.77 -27.03
CA ASP A 198 11.37 -12.32 -27.97
C ASP A 198 12.07 -11.19 -28.73
N SER A 199 11.38 -10.08 -28.94
CA SER A 199 11.90 -8.86 -29.53
C SER A 199 11.28 -7.64 -28.85
N GLU A 200 12.01 -6.52 -28.88
CA GLU A 200 11.53 -5.28 -28.29
C GLU A 200 10.31 -4.72 -29.05
N PRO A 201 9.19 -4.43 -28.37
CA PRO A 201 8.02 -3.81 -29.00
C PRO A 201 8.34 -2.37 -29.42
N ASN A 202 7.69 -1.90 -30.48
CA ASN A 202 7.91 -0.55 -30.98
C ASN A 202 6.99 0.47 -30.33
N TYR A 203 7.43 1.13 -29.29
CA TYR A 203 6.73 2.22 -28.60
C TYR A 203 7.34 3.60 -28.85
N GLY A 204 8.25 3.71 -29.81
CA GLY A 204 8.90 4.98 -30.18
C GLY A 204 9.80 5.57 -29.09
N LYS A 205 10.26 4.74 -28.14
CA LYS A 205 11.22 5.18 -27.12
C LYS A 205 12.64 5.21 -27.68
N THR A 206 13.43 6.15 -27.19
CA THR A 206 14.84 6.32 -27.60
C THR A 206 15.72 5.16 -27.11
N TYR A 207 15.36 4.61 -25.95
CA TYR A 207 16.12 3.52 -25.29
C TYR A 207 15.38 2.22 -25.43
N LYS A 208 16.10 1.15 -25.75
CA LYS A 208 15.52 -0.16 -26.05
C LYS A 208 14.62 -0.69 -24.92
N ASN A 209 15.17 -0.82 -23.72
CA ASN A 209 14.40 -1.31 -22.57
C ASN A 209 13.18 -0.45 -22.19
N GLY A 210 13.17 0.81 -22.62
CA GLY A 210 12.04 1.70 -22.42
C GLY A 210 10.75 1.26 -23.12
N ASN A 211 10.88 0.56 -24.26
CA ASN A 211 9.72 0.10 -25.01
C ASN A 211 8.96 -1.04 -24.31
N CYS A 212 9.66 -1.99 -23.68
CA CYS A 212 9.01 -3.04 -22.89
C CYS A 212 8.27 -2.46 -21.67
N ALA A 213 8.90 -1.54 -20.94
CA ALA A 213 8.26 -0.84 -19.84
C ALA A 213 7.05 -0.01 -20.30
N ALA A 214 7.15 0.66 -21.44
CA ALA A 214 6.04 1.39 -22.05
C ALA A 214 4.89 0.46 -22.44
N ALA A 215 5.19 -0.73 -22.94
CA ALA A 215 4.18 -1.72 -23.28
C ALA A 215 3.44 -2.24 -22.04
N LEU A 216 4.14 -2.38 -20.90
CA LEU A 216 3.51 -2.69 -19.61
C LEU A 216 2.66 -1.53 -19.08
N ALA A 217 3.09 -0.29 -19.28
CA ALA A 217 2.40 0.89 -18.80
C ALA A 217 1.22 1.34 -19.71
N ASP A 218 1.19 0.92 -20.97
CA ASP A 218 0.14 1.34 -21.91
C ASP A 218 -1.18 0.64 -21.62
N SER A 219 -2.15 1.39 -21.09
CA SER A 219 -3.47 0.89 -20.71
C SER A 219 -4.23 0.20 -21.84
N ALA A 220 -3.95 0.54 -23.11
CA ALA A 220 -4.57 -0.12 -24.26
C ALA A 220 -4.20 -1.61 -24.35
N ASN A 221 -3.03 -2.01 -23.85
CA ASN A 221 -2.63 -3.43 -23.81
C ASN A 221 -3.32 -4.22 -22.68
N TRP A 222 -3.90 -3.51 -21.69
CA TRP A 222 -4.42 -4.09 -20.46
C TRP A 222 -5.92 -3.87 -20.26
N GLU A 223 -6.64 -3.51 -21.34
CA GLU A 223 -8.09 -3.29 -21.30
C GLU A 223 -8.87 -4.50 -20.78
N ALA A 224 -8.34 -5.72 -20.93
CA ALA A 224 -8.93 -6.92 -20.36
C ALA A 224 -9.14 -6.83 -18.85
N TYR A 225 -8.32 -6.05 -18.14
CA TYR A 225 -8.39 -5.85 -16.68
C TYR A 225 -9.12 -4.56 -16.29
N LEU A 226 -9.51 -3.72 -17.24
CA LEU A 226 -10.13 -2.42 -17.02
C LEU A 226 -11.66 -2.51 -17.02
N ASP A 227 -12.30 -2.14 -15.92
CA ASP A 227 -13.71 -1.80 -15.86
C ASP A 227 -13.85 -0.27 -15.93
N LYS A 228 -14.19 0.26 -17.10
CA LYS A 228 -14.28 1.71 -17.35
C LYS A 228 -15.36 2.42 -16.51
N SER A 229 -16.30 1.67 -15.92
CA SER A 229 -17.28 2.25 -15.00
C SER A 229 -16.65 2.59 -13.65
N LEU A 230 -15.67 1.81 -13.18
CA LEU A 230 -15.07 1.89 -11.87
C LEU A 230 -13.61 2.40 -11.87
N ALA A 231 -12.94 2.33 -13.02
CA ALA A 231 -11.51 2.61 -13.11
C ALA A 231 -11.16 3.48 -14.33
N THR A 232 -10.03 4.13 -14.25
CA THR A 232 -9.52 5.06 -15.27
C THR A 232 -8.41 4.46 -16.13
N GLU A 233 -7.60 3.56 -15.53
CA GLU A 233 -6.38 3.07 -16.15
C GLU A 233 -6.05 1.66 -15.65
N ALA A 234 -5.40 0.86 -16.48
CA ALA A 234 -4.83 -0.43 -16.13
C ALA A 234 -3.42 -0.55 -16.70
N MET A 235 -2.53 -1.24 -16.01
CA MET A 235 -1.16 -1.54 -16.45
C MET A 235 -0.83 -3.01 -16.15
N GLY A 236 0.16 -3.58 -16.85
CA GLY A 236 0.60 -4.95 -16.66
C GLY A 236 1.38 -5.22 -15.38
N GLY A 237 1.81 -4.17 -14.71
CA GLY A 237 2.50 -4.24 -13.42
C GLY A 237 2.69 -2.86 -12.84
N PRO A 238 3.00 -2.73 -11.54
CA PRO A 238 3.28 -1.44 -10.93
C PRO A 238 4.59 -0.85 -11.45
N THR A 239 4.74 0.46 -11.34
CA THR A 239 6.05 1.10 -11.54
C THR A 239 6.94 0.92 -10.32
N VAL A 240 8.26 1.15 -10.48
CA VAL A 240 9.20 1.19 -9.36
C VAL A 240 8.78 2.22 -8.31
N GLU A 241 8.28 3.37 -8.75
CA GLU A 241 7.80 4.42 -7.83
C GLU A 241 6.60 3.97 -6.99
N MET A 242 5.62 3.36 -7.64
CA MET A 242 4.44 2.83 -6.95
C MET A 242 4.84 1.75 -5.96
N PHE A 243 5.74 0.84 -6.37
CA PHE A 243 6.26 -0.22 -5.51
C PHE A 243 6.98 0.34 -4.29
N ALA A 244 7.92 1.27 -4.49
CA ALA A 244 8.69 1.87 -3.41
C ALA A 244 7.79 2.65 -2.43
N LYS A 245 6.88 3.48 -2.93
CA LYS A 245 5.95 4.24 -2.09
C LYS A 245 5.03 3.32 -1.29
N SER A 246 4.44 2.32 -1.93
CA SER A 246 3.59 1.31 -1.28
C SER A 246 4.34 0.59 -0.17
N TYR A 247 5.51 0.05 -0.49
CA TYR A 247 6.33 -0.70 0.44
C TYR A 247 6.77 0.15 1.64
N ASN A 248 7.30 1.35 1.37
CA ASN A 248 7.79 2.26 2.41
C ASN A 248 6.66 2.78 3.31
N ALA A 249 5.45 2.95 2.77
CA ALA A 249 4.28 3.32 3.56
C ALA A 249 3.85 2.19 4.51
N LYS A 250 3.91 0.94 4.06
CA LYS A 250 3.56 -0.22 4.89
C LYS A 250 4.64 -0.55 5.93
N TYR A 251 5.91 -0.30 5.60
CA TYR A 251 7.07 -0.60 6.44
C TYR A 251 7.93 0.64 6.69
N PRO A 252 7.40 1.68 7.36
CA PRO A 252 8.07 2.99 7.49
C PRO A 252 9.32 2.94 8.35
N THR A 253 9.41 1.96 9.27
CA THR A 253 10.58 1.77 10.13
C THR A 253 10.83 0.28 10.25
N GLY A 254 11.93 -0.22 9.79
CA GLY A 254 12.03 -1.62 9.98
C GLY A 254 13.33 -2.30 9.67
N THR A 255 13.42 -3.49 10.25
CA THR A 255 14.41 -4.52 9.99
C THR A 255 14.58 -4.86 8.50
N ASN A 256 13.65 -4.44 7.65
CA ASN A 256 13.62 -4.76 6.22
C ASN A 256 14.16 -3.62 5.33
N GLY A 257 14.56 -2.49 5.92
CA GLY A 257 15.08 -1.33 5.17
C GLY A 257 14.02 -0.55 4.41
N VAL A 258 14.40 0.58 3.85
CA VAL A 258 13.58 1.43 2.98
C VAL A 258 14.03 1.25 1.55
N ILE A 259 13.09 1.14 0.62
CA ILE A 259 13.40 1.15 -0.82
C ILE A 259 13.64 2.59 -1.24
N ASP A 260 14.82 2.85 -1.77
CA ASP A 260 15.13 4.08 -2.47
C ASP A 260 15.45 3.81 -3.94
N TYR A 261 15.19 4.77 -4.80
CA TYR A 261 15.45 4.68 -6.22
C TYR A 261 15.94 6.01 -6.77
N GLN A 262 16.65 5.95 -7.86
CA GLN A 262 17.00 7.13 -8.66
C GLN A 262 16.74 6.84 -10.14
N ILE A 263 16.42 7.88 -10.88
CA ILE A 263 16.40 7.83 -12.33
C ILE A 263 17.79 8.23 -12.83
N LYS A 264 18.42 7.38 -13.62
CA LYS A 264 19.69 7.64 -14.26
C LYS A 264 19.53 7.74 -15.76
N THR A 265 20.16 8.75 -16.32
CA THR A 265 20.33 8.90 -17.76
C THR A 265 21.79 8.69 -18.13
N THR A 266 22.04 7.73 -19.00
CA THR A 266 23.34 7.50 -19.62
C THR A 266 23.27 7.85 -21.11
N ALA A 267 24.40 7.79 -21.82
CA ALA A 267 24.42 8.05 -23.26
C ALA A 267 23.52 7.12 -24.09
N SER A 268 23.22 5.94 -23.58
CA SER A 268 22.45 4.89 -24.28
C SER A 268 21.23 4.39 -23.53
N ASN A 269 20.96 4.89 -22.33
CA ASN A 269 19.91 4.34 -21.48
C ASN A 269 19.38 5.36 -20.48
N GLU A 270 18.10 5.32 -20.21
CA GLU A 270 17.45 6.05 -19.12
C GLU A 270 16.51 5.10 -18.39
N GLY A 271 16.60 5.06 -17.07
CA GLY A 271 15.76 4.17 -16.31
C GLY A 271 16.02 4.23 -14.83
N TYR A 272 15.42 3.31 -14.11
CA TYR A 272 15.48 3.21 -12.66
C TYR A 272 16.69 2.41 -12.21
N GLN A 273 17.28 2.87 -11.12
CA GLN A 273 18.21 2.11 -10.31
C GLN A 273 17.69 2.10 -8.88
N VAL A 274 17.43 0.93 -8.37
CA VAL A 274 16.87 0.73 -7.02
C VAL A 274 17.97 0.42 -6.04
N ARG A 275 17.83 0.92 -4.81
CA ARG A 275 18.75 0.72 -3.71
C ARG A 275 17.97 0.41 -2.46
N TRP A 276 18.51 -0.48 -1.63
CA TRP A 276 18.00 -0.80 -0.32
C TRP A 276 18.85 -0.12 0.73
N LEU A 277 18.22 0.65 1.63
CA LEU A 277 18.90 1.24 2.77
C LEU A 277 18.77 0.29 3.97
N LYS A 278 19.89 -0.01 4.61
CA LYS A 278 19.90 -0.93 5.75
C LYS A 278 19.54 -0.24 7.06
N ASP A 279 19.97 1.00 7.27
CA ASP A 279 19.86 1.70 8.55
C ASP A 279 19.74 3.21 8.37
N ASP A 280 19.52 3.91 9.48
CA ASP A 280 19.48 5.37 9.56
C ASP A 280 20.79 6.06 9.14
N ALA A 281 21.88 5.31 8.98
CA ALA A 281 23.18 5.82 8.57
C ALA A 281 23.34 5.96 7.05
N GLY A 282 22.34 5.53 6.26
CA GLY A 282 22.39 5.65 4.79
C GLY A 282 23.39 4.72 4.12
N THR A 283 23.82 3.68 4.79
CA THR A 283 24.75 2.68 4.23
C THR A 283 23.99 1.73 3.31
N TRP A 284 24.44 1.61 2.07
CA TRP A 284 23.88 0.70 1.09
C TRP A 284 24.17 -0.75 1.47
N ASP A 285 23.15 -1.56 1.65
CA ASP A 285 23.32 -2.98 1.88
C ASP A 285 22.60 -3.79 0.80
N TYR A 286 23.37 -4.36 -0.09
CA TYR A 286 22.90 -5.30 -1.10
C TYR A 286 22.61 -6.70 -0.54
N SER A 287 22.91 -6.93 0.76
CA SER A 287 22.73 -8.21 1.44
C SER A 287 21.41 -8.29 2.21
N ILE A 288 20.62 -7.23 2.24
CA ILE A 288 19.30 -7.30 2.87
C ILE A 288 18.47 -8.32 2.07
N SER A 289 18.12 -9.39 2.75
CA SER A 289 17.09 -10.29 2.28
C SER A 289 15.82 -9.45 2.07
N GLY A 290 15.39 -9.30 0.84
CA GLY A 290 14.33 -8.41 0.42
C GLY A 290 13.04 -8.47 1.23
N VAL A 291 11.96 -8.01 0.66
CA VAL A 291 10.64 -8.02 1.28
C VAL A 291 10.33 -9.40 1.87
N THR A 292 10.34 -9.53 3.19
CA THR A 292 9.99 -10.77 3.88
C THR A 292 8.48 -10.88 4.14
N ASP A 293 7.65 -10.19 3.36
CA ASP A 293 6.19 -10.23 3.50
C ASP A 293 5.60 -11.54 2.97
N THR A 294 6.05 -12.65 3.56
CA THR A 294 5.45 -13.97 3.33
C THR A 294 4.21 -14.21 4.18
N ALA A 295 3.97 -13.37 5.19
CA ALA A 295 2.97 -13.64 6.22
C ALA A 295 1.66 -12.88 6.02
N SER A 296 1.64 -11.79 5.28
CA SER A 296 0.46 -10.95 5.14
C SER A 296 0.02 -10.82 3.69
N ASN A 297 -0.67 -11.80 3.17
CA ASN A 297 -1.40 -11.73 1.89
C ASN A 297 -0.60 -11.62 0.58
N GLY A 298 0.73 -11.69 0.59
CA GLY A 298 1.55 -11.76 -0.63
C GLY A 298 1.46 -10.56 -1.56
N MET A 299 1.23 -9.34 -1.02
CA MET A 299 1.07 -8.14 -1.84
C MET A 299 2.33 -7.81 -2.65
N TYR A 300 3.51 -7.98 -2.06
CA TYR A 300 4.78 -7.66 -2.71
C TYR A 300 5.49 -8.88 -3.30
N ILE A 301 5.39 -10.02 -2.64
CA ILE A 301 6.05 -11.27 -3.05
C ILE A 301 5.01 -12.38 -3.11
N LYS A 302 5.10 -13.23 -4.12
CA LYS A 302 4.37 -14.49 -4.15
C LYS A 302 5.36 -15.63 -4.08
N THR A 303 5.19 -16.47 -3.07
CA THR A 303 6.04 -17.64 -2.82
C THR A 303 5.42 -18.94 -3.30
N GLU A 304 4.14 -18.91 -3.65
CA GLU A 304 3.40 -20.08 -4.11
C GLU A 304 2.92 -19.85 -5.54
N ILE A 305 3.54 -20.52 -6.49
CA ILE A 305 3.02 -20.67 -7.83
C ILE A 305 2.76 -22.15 -8.09
N PRO A 306 1.67 -22.46 -8.78
CA PRO A 306 1.27 -23.85 -9.00
C PRO A 306 2.23 -24.68 -9.83
N ASP A 307 3.31 -24.14 -10.34
CA ASP A 307 4.20 -24.87 -11.22
C ASP A 307 5.62 -25.01 -10.65
N ASP A 308 6.20 -26.17 -10.90
CA ASP A 308 7.41 -26.72 -10.34
C ASP A 308 8.70 -26.22 -11.02
N THR A 309 8.67 -25.17 -11.84
CA THR A 309 9.81 -24.80 -12.68
C THR A 309 10.83 -23.87 -12.03
N GLY A 310 10.63 -23.47 -10.77
CA GLY A 310 11.60 -22.68 -9.99
C GLY A 310 11.88 -21.26 -10.49
N ARG A 311 11.14 -20.78 -11.49
CA ARG A 311 11.28 -19.43 -12.05
C ARG A 311 10.14 -18.49 -11.63
N ALA A 312 9.27 -18.97 -10.88
CA ALA A 312 7.90 -18.55 -10.73
C ALA A 312 7.64 -17.46 -9.70
N TYR A 313 8.60 -16.90 -9.02
CA TYR A 313 8.38 -15.98 -7.90
C TYR A 313 8.78 -14.54 -8.22
N ALA A 314 8.88 -14.19 -9.48
CA ALA A 314 9.27 -12.87 -9.95
C ALA A 314 8.19 -12.29 -10.86
N TYR A 315 8.02 -10.98 -10.87
CA TYR A 315 7.10 -10.30 -11.78
C TYR A 315 7.66 -9.00 -12.32
N TRP A 316 7.23 -8.66 -13.54
CA TRP A 316 7.67 -7.45 -14.23
C TRP A 316 7.10 -6.18 -13.59
N LEU A 317 7.92 -5.13 -13.58
CA LEU A 317 7.52 -3.76 -13.26
C LEU A 317 7.45 -2.93 -14.54
N ALA A 318 6.47 -2.04 -14.61
CA ALA A 318 6.29 -1.11 -15.73
C ALA A 318 7.33 0.03 -15.69
N SER A 319 8.60 -0.33 -15.51
CA SER A 319 9.70 0.63 -15.37
C SER A 319 10.96 0.13 -16.09
N PRO A 320 11.60 0.99 -16.92
CA PRO A 320 12.86 0.65 -17.57
C PRO A 320 14.00 0.63 -16.55
N SER A 321 15.02 -0.20 -16.79
CA SER A 321 16.24 -0.23 -15.99
C SER A 321 17.30 0.72 -16.53
N ALA A 322 18.08 1.32 -15.65
CA ALA A 322 19.29 2.08 -15.99
C ALA A 322 20.53 1.19 -16.19
N ASP A 323 20.48 -0.06 -15.76
CA ASP A 323 21.68 -0.91 -15.68
C ASP A 323 22.01 -1.67 -16.97
N GLY A 324 21.06 -1.72 -17.91
CA GLY A 324 21.27 -2.44 -19.18
C GLY A 324 20.39 -1.94 -20.32
N SER A 325 20.93 -1.99 -21.54
CA SER A 325 20.22 -1.52 -22.74
C SER A 325 19.04 -2.39 -23.16
N ASN A 326 18.84 -3.53 -22.54
CA ASN A 326 17.78 -4.50 -22.82
C ASN A 326 17.17 -5.07 -21.54
N SER A 327 17.19 -4.29 -20.44
CA SER A 327 16.71 -4.74 -19.13
C SER A 327 15.48 -3.97 -18.69
N VAL A 328 14.54 -4.67 -18.09
CA VAL A 328 13.32 -4.16 -17.47
C VAL A 328 13.41 -4.43 -15.98
N MET A 329 12.84 -3.56 -15.17
CA MET A 329 12.76 -3.75 -13.73
C MET A 329 11.78 -4.89 -13.40
N TYR A 330 12.07 -5.61 -12.35
CA TYR A 330 11.22 -6.70 -11.85
C TYR A 330 11.39 -6.91 -10.35
N VAL A 331 10.46 -7.58 -9.72
CA VAL A 331 10.55 -8.01 -8.32
C VAL A 331 10.93 -9.48 -8.27
N ARG A 332 12.02 -9.80 -7.55
CA ARG A 332 12.52 -11.17 -7.37
C ARG A 332 11.70 -11.96 -6.35
N CYS A 333 11.87 -13.27 -6.36
CA CYS A 333 11.25 -14.18 -5.38
C CYS A 333 11.63 -13.89 -3.91
N ASN A 334 12.75 -13.23 -3.68
CA ASN A 334 13.19 -12.79 -2.36
C ASN A 334 12.84 -11.32 -2.07
N GLY A 335 11.99 -10.69 -2.92
CA GLY A 335 11.51 -9.33 -2.76
C GLY A 335 12.49 -8.23 -3.20
N TYR A 336 13.66 -8.56 -3.73
CA TYR A 336 14.52 -7.54 -4.33
C TYR A 336 13.86 -6.97 -5.58
N VAL A 337 13.90 -5.65 -5.70
CA VAL A 337 13.65 -4.96 -6.96
C VAL A 337 14.96 -4.90 -7.72
N ASP A 338 15.01 -5.54 -8.87
CA ASP A 338 16.22 -5.73 -9.68
C ASP A 338 15.87 -5.53 -11.15
N SER A 339 16.85 -5.67 -12.03
CA SER A 339 16.68 -5.60 -13.48
C SER A 339 17.09 -6.87 -14.17
N TYR A 340 16.37 -7.24 -15.21
CA TYR A 340 16.73 -8.37 -16.05
C TYR A 340 16.44 -8.12 -17.52
N THR A 341 17.09 -8.88 -18.38
CA THR A 341 16.85 -8.80 -19.82
C THR A 341 15.43 -9.20 -20.15
N PHE A 342 14.76 -8.44 -21.01
CA PHE A 342 13.38 -8.72 -21.42
C PHE A 342 13.24 -10.02 -22.23
N SER A 343 14.34 -10.52 -22.81
CA SER A 343 14.38 -11.77 -23.56
C SER A 343 15.10 -12.87 -22.79
N GLY A 344 14.60 -14.08 -22.87
CA GLY A 344 15.27 -15.27 -22.36
C GLY A 344 14.81 -15.76 -20.98
N HIS A 345 14.05 -14.97 -20.22
CA HIS A 345 13.38 -15.42 -18.98
C HIS A 345 11.99 -14.84 -18.91
N GLY A 346 11.01 -15.70 -18.69
CA GLY A 346 9.65 -15.28 -18.39
C GLY A 346 9.49 -14.96 -16.91
N TYR A 347 8.80 -13.87 -16.59
CA TYR A 347 8.35 -13.53 -15.25
C TYR A 347 6.84 -13.34 -15.22
N GLY A 348 6.26 -13.41 -14.05
CA GLY A 348 4.83 -13.23 -13.88
C GLY A 348 4.36 -11.82 -14.24
N VAL A 349 3.09 -11.71 -14.46
CA VAL A 349 2.39 -10.42 -14.67
C VAL A 349 1.36 -10.26 -13.55
N ARG A 350 1.40 -9.11 -12.89
CA ARG A 350 0.43 -8.72 -11.87
C ARG A 350 -0.18 -7.37 -12.25
N PRO A 351 -1.30 -7.36 -12.97
CA PRO A 351 -1.93 -6.11 -13.38
C PRO A 351 -2.24 -5.20 -12.21
N VAL A 352 -2.10 -3.90 -12.43
CA VAL A 352 -2.55 -2.86 -11.53
C VAL A 352 -3.59 -1.99 -12.22
N VAL A 353 -4.56 -1.51 -11.44
CA VAL A 353 -5.68 -0.73 -11.94
C VAL A 353 -5.92 0.48 -11.05
N CYS A 354 -6.09 1.66 -11.65
CA CYS A 354 -6.43 2.89 -10.95
C CYS A 354 -7.95 3.02 -10.84
N LEU A 355 -8.49 2.86 -9.64
CA LEU A 355 -9.90 3.11 -9.37
C LEU A 355 -10.20 4.61 -9.39
N LYS A 356 -11.41 4.96 -9.78
CA LYS A 356 -11.93 6.32 -9.61
C LYS A 356 -12.08 6.64 -8.13
N SER A 357 -11.72 7.83 -7.72
CA SER A 357 -11.73 8.23 -6.30
C SER A 357 -13.13 8.30 -5.68
N ASP A 358 -14.16 8.40 -6.49
CA ASP A 358 -15.57 8.46 -6.09
C ASP A 358 -16.27 7.09 -6.06
N VAL A 359 -15.52 6.00 -6.25
CA VAL A 359 -16.06 4.65 -6.09
C VAL A 359 -16.50 4.45 -4.65
N GLN A 360 -17.78 4.18 -4.47
CA GLN A 360 -18.35 3.93 -3.16
C GLN A 360 -18.12 2.48 -2.73
N VAL A 361 -17.68 2.31 -1.50
CA VAL A 361 -17.34 1.02 -0.93
C VAL A 361 -17.89 0.87 0.49
N THR A 362 -18.10 -0.38 0.89
CA THR A 362 -18.32 -0.75 2.29
C THR A 362 -17.19 -1.65 2.75
N SER A 363 -16.69 -1.47 3.96
CA SER A 363 -15.65 -2.34 4.48
C SER A 363 -16.20 -3.37 5.45
N THR A 364 -15.61 -4.55 5.42
CA THR A 364 -15.82 -5.63 6.37
C THR A 364 -14.47 -6.10 6.88
N THR A 365 -14.29 -6.16 8.21
CA THR A 365 -13.05 -6.68 8.80
C THR A 365 -13.34 -8.00 9.51
N THR A 366 -12.68 -9.06 9.08
CA THR A 366 -12.77 -10.39 9.69
C THR A 366 -11.34 -10.89 9.97
N ASP A 367 -11.09 -11.32 11.21
CA ASP A 367 -9.78 -11.83 11.65
C ASP A 367 -8.61 -10.86 11.35
N GLY A 368 -8.85 -9.55 11.43
CA GLY A 368 -7.87 -8.51 11.16
C GLY A 368 -7.59 -8.25 9.68
N VAL A 369 -8.33 -8.89 8.79
CA VAL A 369 -8.28 -8.67 7.34
C VAL A 369 -9.46 -7.81 6.91
N THR A 370 -9.19 -6.67 6.31
CA THR A 370 -10.23 -5.77 5.79
C THR A 370 -10.46 -6.06 4.29
N THR A 371 -11.74 -6.19 3.96
CA THR A 371 -12.22 -6.30 2.58
C THR A 371 -13.18 -5.15 2.30
N TRP A 372 -12.97 -4.46 1.20
CA TRP A 372 -13.81 -3.37 0.71
C TRP A 372 -14.68 -3.87 -0.44
N ASP A 373 -15.98 -3.81 -0.26
CA ASP A 373 -16.96 -4.25 -1.25
C ASP A 373 -17.47 -3.05 -2.05
N ILE A 374 -17.21 -3.05 -3.37
CA ILE A 374 -17.63 -1.98 -4.26
C ILE A 374 -19.15 -1.98 -4.39
N GLN A 375 -19.75 -0.85 -4.09
CA GLN A 375 -21.18 -0.64 -4.24
C GLN A 375 -21.47 -0.29 -5.70
N LYS A 376 -22.10 -1.22 -6.44
CA LYS A 376 -22.57 -0.97 -7.79
C LYS A 376 -23.96 -0.33 -7.72
N ASN A 377 -24.06 0.90 -8.22
CA ASN A 377 -25.33 1.61 -8.36
C ASN A 377 -26.23 0.95 -9.40
#